data_3fceb67ae8229ce2a3ce5e0e14a18240
#
_entry.id   3fceb67ae8229ce2a3ce5e0e14a18240
#
_cell.length_a   1.000
_cell.length_b   1.000
_cell.length_c   1.000
_cell.angle_alpha   90.00
_cell.angle_beta   90.00
_cell.angle_gamma   90.00
#
_symmetry.space_group_name_H-M   'P 1'
#
loop_
_entity.id
_entity.type
_entity.pdbx_description
1 polymer ?
#
loop_
_entity_poly.entity_id
_entity_poly.type
_entity_poly.pdbx_seq_one_letter_code
_entity_poly.pdbx_strand_id
1 'polypeptide(L)'
;MSQTDLIIHDEKDNVAVVVIDKTSKNQACNGWIMENDKTIQVKSINEIPLGHKIAMIDFNEGDTIIKYGHDIGKVVKPIKKGEHVHVHNVKTKKW
;
A
#
# COMPACT_ATOMS: atom_id res chain seq x y z
N MET A 1 8.58 17.83 -12.00
CA MET A 1 8.53 17.07 -10.73
C MET A 1 7.30 16.20 -10.70
N SER A 2 7.47 14.97 -10.30
CA SER A 2 6.35 14.04 -10.20
C SER A 2 5.55 14.32 -8.94
N GLN A 3 4.22 14.21 -9.05
CA GLN A 3 3.34 14.27 -7.90
C GLN A 3 3.55 13.05 -7.03
N THR A 4 3.49 13.21 -5.71
CA THR A 4 3.47 12.07 -4.78
C THR A 4 2.06 11.52 -4.70
N ASP A 5 1.90 10.29 -5.09
CA ASP A 5 0.59 9.60 -5.10
C ASP A 5 0.41 8.71 -3.87
N LEU A 6 1.52 8.19 -3.34
CA LEU A 6 1.54 7.23 -2.24
C LEU A 6 2.54 7.67 -1.19
N ILE A 7 2.24 7.38 0.08
CA ILE A 7 3.17 7.59 1.18
C ILE A 7 3.45 6.27 1.88
N ILE A 8 4.75 5.99 2.08
CA ILE A 8 5.24 4.86 2.86
C ILE A 8 5.98 5.46 4.06
N HIS A 9 5.56 5.14 5.28
CA HIS A 9 6.12 5.78 6.47
C HIS A 9 7.48 5.21 6.85
N ASP A 10 7.61 3.89 6.81
CA ASP A 10 8.80 3.16 7.26
C ASP A 10 9.29 2.27 6.12
N GLU A 11 10.60 2.14 5.96
CA GLU A 11 11.20 1.30 4.92
C GLU A 11 10.71 -0.15 4.99
N LYS A 12 10.32 -0.63 6.18
CA LYS A 12 9.84 -2.00 6.38
C LYS A 12 8.37 -2.18 6.03
N ASP A 13 7.66 -1.09 5.76
CA ASP A 13 6.24 -1.17 5.43
C ASP A 13 6.05 -1.89 4.11
N ASN A 14 5.06 -2.77 4.06
CA ASN A 14 4.73 -3.52 2.84
C ASN A 14 3.42 -3.06 2.21
N VAL A 15 2.85 -1.97 2.73
CA VAL A 15 1.72 -1.26 2.13
C VAL A 15 2.02 0.23 2.13
N ALA A 16 1.42 0.95 1.18
CA ALA A 16 1.47 2.40 1.11
C ALA A 16 0.07 2.96 1.22
N VAL A 17 -0.03 4.24 1.60
CA VAL A 17 -1.31 4.95 1.70
C VAL A 17 -1.49 5.84 0.49
N VAL A 18 -2.65 5.77 -0.15
CA VAL A 18 -3.00 6.64 -1.27
C VAL A 18 -3.32 8.04 -0.74
N VAL A 19 -2.62 9.05 -1.25
CA VAL A 19 -2.77 10.46 -0.80
C VAL A 19 -3.29 11.38 -1.90
N ILE A 20 -3.72 10.83 -3.02
CA ILE A 20 -4.47 11.53 -4.07
C ILE A 20 -5.93 11.11 -3.98
N ASP A 21 -6.84 11.75 -4.72
CA ASP A 21 -8.27 11.44 -4.66
C ASP A 21 -8.54 9.96 -4.88
N LYS A 22 -7.88 9.38 -5.88
CA LYS A 22 -7.92 7.95 -6.16
C LYS A 22 -6.84 7.60 -7.18
N THR A 23 -6.40 6.35 -7.18
CA THR A 23 -5.56 5.84 -8.26
C THR A 23 -6.46 5.36 -9.40
N SER A 24 -5.91 5.37 -10.62
CA SER A 24 -6.58 4.77 -11.76
C SER A 24 -6.01 3.37 -12.00
N LYS A 25 -6.82 2.52 -12.60
CA LYS A 25 -6.36 1.18 -12.99
C LYS A 25 -5.16 1.31 -13.93
N ASN A 26 -4.10 0.57 -13.65
CA ASN A 26 -2.84 0.57 -14.40
C ASN A 26 -2.03 1.87 -14.32
N GLN A 27 -2.34 2.73 -13.37
CA GLN A 27 -1.57 3.96 -13.13
C GLN A 27 -0.22 3.63 -12.48
N ALA A 28 0.85 4.21 -13.02
CA ALA A 28 2.17 4.16 -12.37
C ALA A 28 2.17 5.22 -11.27
N CYS A 29 2.06 4.79 -10.02
CA CYS A 29 1.99 5.68 -8.87
C CYS A 29 3.38 5.95 -8.31
N ASN A 30 3.66 7.21 -7.97
CA ASN A 30 4.91 7.61 -7.33
C ASN A 30 4.74 7.55 -5.82
N GLY A 31 5.59 6.78 -5.16
CA GLY A 31 5.58 6.62 -3.72
C GLY A 31 6.79 7.28 -3.07
N TRP A 32 6.56 7.91 -1.93
CA TRP A 32 7.62 8.54 -1.13
C TRP A 32 7.76 7.79 0.20
N ILE A 33 8.97 7.29 0.44
CA ILE A 33 9.31 6.64 1.72
C ILE A 33 9.83 7.73 2.64
N MET A 34 9.05 8.07 3.65
CA MET A 34 9.33 9.20 4.52
C MET A 34 10.59 9.00 5.36
N GLU A 35 10.83 7.79 5.81
CA GLU A 35 11.94 7.48 6.72
C GLU A 35 13.31 7.82 6.10
N ASN A 36 13.50 7.54 4.83
CA ASN A 36 14.81 7.71 4.16
C ASN A 36 14.77 8.66 2.96
N ASP A 37 13.65 9.32 2.73
CA ASP A 37 13.44 10.27 1.64
C ASP A 37 13.71 9.66 0.25
N LYS A 38 13.39 8.39 0.09
CA LYS A 38 13.50 7.70 -1.21
C LYS A 38 12.16 7.67 -1.92
N THR A 39 12.21 7.57 -3.23
CA THR A 39 11.00 7.44 -4.06
C THR A 39 11.01 6.09 -4.76
N ILE A 40 9.81 5.54 -4.95
CA ILE A 40 9.59 4.29 -5.65
C ILE A 40 8.39 4.45 -6.57
N GLN A 41 8.18 3.47 -7.47
CA GLN A 41 6.97 3.42 -8.28
C GLN A 41 6.28 2.09 -8.11
N VAL A 42 4.95 2.13 -8.03
CA VAL A 42 4.10 0.95 -7.96
C VAL A 42 2.96 1.14 -8.95
N LYS A 43 2.74 0.16 -9.80
CA LYS A 43 1.61 0.18 -10.74
C LYS A 43 0.36 -0.25 -9.99
N SER A 44 -0.63 0.64 -9.90
CA SER A 44 -1.92 0.32 -9.31
C SER A 44 -2.73 -0.54 -10.28
N ILE A 45 -3.19 -1.69 -9.83
CA ILE A 45 -4.03 -2.56 -10.65
C ILE A 45 -5.51 -2.35 -10.38
N ASN A 46 -5.84 -1.57 -9.37
CA ASN A 46 -7.21 -1.22 -9.00
C ASN A 46 -7.35 0.29 -8.91
N GLU A 47 -8.60 0.74 -8.92
CA GLU A 47 -8.94 2.11 -8.54
C GLU A 47 -9.01 2.14 -7.01
N ILE A 48 -8.07 2.84 -6.37
CA ILE A 48 -7.94 2.86 -4.91
C ILE A 48 -8.21 4.28 -4.40
N PRO A 49 -9.21 4.46 -3.51
CA PRO A 49 -9.56 5.79 -3.02
C PRO A 49 -8.54 6.37 -2.04
N LEU A 50 -8.60 7.69 -1.87
CA LEU A 50 -7.81 8.42 -0.88
C LEU A 50 -7.92 7.77 0.50
N GLY A 51 -6.79 7.59 1.16
CA GLY A 51 -6.71 7.03 2.51
C GLY A 51 -6.69 5.51 2.57
N HIS A 52 -7.01 4.84 1.48
CA HIS A 52 -6.91 3.39 1.42
C HIS A 52 -5.47 2.98 1.09
N LYS A 53 -5.18 1.68 1.22
CA LYS A 53 -3.81 1.17 1.08
C LYS A 53 -3.63 0.39 -0.21
N ILE A 54 -2.41 0.41 -0.70
CA ILE A 54 -1.99 -0.33 -1.88
C ILE A 54 -0.86 -1.28 -1.48
N ALA A 55 -0.88 -2.51 -2.01
CA ALA A 55 0.15 -3.50 -1.73
C ALA A 55 1.47 -3.12 -2.40
N MET A 56 2.56 -3.15 -1.63
CA MET A 56 3.91 -2.89 -2.13
C MET A 56 4.60 -4.15 -2.61
N ILE A 57 4.07 -5.30 -2.23
CA ILE A 57 4.59 -6.63 -2.58
C ILE A 57 3.42 -7.57 -2.82
N ASP A 58 3.69 -8.76 -3.33
CA ASP A 58 2.70 -9.82 -3.40
C ASP A 58 2.55 -10.44 -2.00
N PHE A 59 1.30 -10.67 -1.59
CA PHE A 59 0.99 -11.32 -0.31
C PHE A 59 0.31 -12.66 -0.53
N ASN A 60 0.66 -13.62 0.33
CA ASN A 60 -0.07 -14.88 0.46
C ASN A 60 -1.01 -14.80 1.65
N GLU A 61 -2.05 -15.63 1.65
CA GLU A 61 -2.93 -15.75 2.81
C GLU A 61 -2.11 -16.08 4.05
N GLY A 62 -2.37 -15.37 5.14
CA GLY A 62 -1.64 -15.52 6.39
C GLY A 62 -0.47 -14.59 6.58
N ASP A 63 -0.06 -13.86 5.52
CA ASP A 63 1.02 -12.89 5.63
C ASP A 63 0.62 -11.70 6.51
N THR A 64 1.62 -11.05 7.07
CA THR A 64 1.43 -9.91 7.96
C THR A 64 1.54 -8.60 7.20
N ILE A 65 0.60 -7.69 7.45
CA ILE A 65 0.67 -6.31 6.94
C ILE A 65 1.48 -5.47 7.92
N ILE A 66 2.52 -4.81 7.40
CA ILE A 66 3.41 -3.94 8.19
C ILE A 66 3.17 -2.50 7.79
N LYS A 67 2.85 -1.66 8.76
CA LYS A 67 2.71 -0.21 8.59
C LYS A 67 3.28 0.49 9.82
N TYR A 68 4.04 1.56 9.60
CA TYR A 68 4.80 2.22 10.66
C TYR A 68 5.75 1.26 11.37
N GLY A 69 6.24 0.24 10.66
CA GLY A 69 7.10 -0.79 11.24
C GLY A 69 6.36 -1.77 12.16
N HIS A 70 5.03 -1.71 12.23
CA HIS A 70 4.21 -2.53 13.12
C HIS A 70 3.27 -3.46 12.36
N ASP A 71 2.99 -4.60 12.97
CA ASP A 71 1.97 -5.55 12.49
C ASP A 71 0.58 -4.95 12.74
N ILE A 72 -0.14 -4.63 11.67
CA ILE A 72 -1.48 -4.04 11.76
C ILE A 72 -2.58 -5.00 11.29
N GLY A 73 -2.24 -6.16 10.78
CA GLY A 73 -3.24 -7.11 10.32
C GLY A 73 -2.66 -8.30 9.61
N LYS A 74 -3.54 -9.21 9.25
CA LYS A 74 -3.19 -10.45 8.57
C LYS A 74 -3.98 -10.58 7.27
N VAL A 75 -3.30 -10.99 6.21
CA VAL A 75 -3.91 -11.20 4.90
C VAL A 75 -4.82 -12.43 4.94
N VAL A 76 -6.06 -12.26 4.50
CA VAL A 76 -7.05 -13.37 4.48
C VAL A 76 -7.33 -13.88 3.07
N LYS A 77 -6.86 -13.17 2.04
CA LYS A 77 -6.93 -13.58 0.63
C LYS A 77 -5.64 -13.16 -0.05
N PRO A 78 -5.11 -13.93 -1.00
CA PRO A 78 -3.91 -13.51 -1.73
C PRO A 78 -4.07 -12.13 -2.34
N ILE A 79 -3.03 -11.31 -2.25
CA ILE A 79 -3.01 -9.94 -2.77
C ILE A 79 -1.81 -9.80 -3.69
N LYS A 80 -1.99 -9.16 -4.84
CA LYS A 80 -0.89 -8.87 -5.75
C LYS A 80 -0.35 -7.46 -5.51
N LYS A 81 0.93 -7.28 -5.76
CA LYS A 81 1.56 -5.95 -5.73
C LYS A 81 0.73 -4.99 -6.59
N GLY A 82 0.42 -3.83 -6.03
CA GLY A 82 -0.40 -2.82 -6.70
C GLY A 82 -1.90 -2.99 -6.48
N GLU A 83 -2.32 -4.02 -5.77
CA GLU A 83 -3.72 -4.28 -5.50
C GLU A 83 -4.21 -3.50 -4.27
N HIS A 84 -5.50 -3.19 -4.26
CA HIS A 84 -6.17 -2.51 -3.14
C HIS A 84 -6.14 -3.40 -1.89
N VAL A 85 -5.61 -2.85 -0.79
CA VAL A 85 -5.55 -3.53 0.51
C VAL A 85 -6.51 -2.83 1.46
N HIS A 86 -7.52 -3.54 1.91
CA HIS A 86 -8.51 -2.99 2.85
C HIS A 86 -9.19 -4.15 3.59
N VAL A 87 -10.29 -3.86 4.28
CA VAL A 87 -10.98 -4.85 5.12
C VAL A 87 -11.50 -6.06 4.34
N HIS A 88 -11.62 -5.96 3.02
CA HIS A 88 -12.11 -7.08 2.21
C HIS A 88 -11.09 -8.20 2.04
N ASN A 89 -9.78 -7.91 2.22
CA ASN A 89 -8.72 -8.91 2.06
C ASN A 89 -7.74 -8.96 3.24
N VAL A 90 -7.99 -8.18 4.28
CA VAL A 90 -7.15 -8.15 5.48
C VAL A 90 -8.02 -8.16 6.73
N LYS A 91 -7.67 -9.01 7.69
CA LYS A 91 -8.24 -8.97 9.03
C LYS A 91 -7.36 -8.06 9.88
N THR A 92 -7.91 -6.95 10.31
CA THR A 92 -7.13 -5.90 10.97
C THR A 92 -6.95 -6.18 12.46
N LYS A 93 -5.80 -5.77 12.98
CA LYS A 93 -5.54 -5.69 14.42
C LYS A 93 -5.67 -4.24 14.87
N LYS A 94 -5.07 -3.35 14.10
CA LYS A 94 -5.18 -1.89 14.26
C LYS A 94 -5.23 -1.29 12.88
N TRP A 95 -6.12 -0.38 12.65
CA TRP A 95 -6.28 0.21 11.34
C TRP A 95 -6.30 1.76 11.31
#